data_5650917da10225d68d64d29deeee8390
#
_entry.id   5650917da10225d68d64d29deeee8390
#
_cell.length_a   1.000
_cell.length_b   1.000
_cell.length_c   1.000
_cell.angle_alpha   90.00
_cell.angle_beta   90.00
_cell.angle_gamma   90.00
#
_symmetry.space_group_name_H-M   'P 1'
#
loop_
_entity.id
_entity.type
_entity.pdbx_description
1 polymer ?
#
loop_
_entity_poly.entity_id
_entity_poly.type
_entity_poly.pdbx_seq_one_letter_code
_entity_poly.pdbx_strand_id
1 'polypeptide(L)'
;SEFYTHFHEKNRACLRQFNAISNAIYNIFRLVEGDQATSTKVQKWLSGVYEGLSGNVNTFKEQIDKNVARLPLDDSSFEGFDYGEFEIRWNHPMTYKLLDIIQTINVLTRQAHQLWLYGQISQQVHDRIILQLLSSLRVAMDNITKILNAENRVNGKYDALPFIQNIKRFKSVELYIASLETKAPVQSGHSDSSADAGSEPT
;
A
#
# COMPACT_ATOMS: atom_id res chain seq x y z
N SER A 1 2.78 -18.16 -17.84
CA SER A 1 3.66 -18.54 -16.71
C SER A 1 4.49 -17.35 -16.20
N GLU A 2 5.00 -16.45 -17.06
CA GLU A 2 5.76 -15.26 -16.62
C GLU A 2 4.93 -14.25 -15.81
N PHE A 3 3.65 -14.09 -16.14
CA PHE A 3 2.75 -13.21 -15.39
C PHE A 3 2.52 -13.72 -13.97
N TYR A 4 2.43 -15.03 -13.76
CA TYR A 4 2.28 -15.66 -12.45
C TYR A 4 3.53 -15.52 -11.58
N THR A 5 4.71 -15.67 -12.16
CA THR A 5 5.98 -15.49 -11.44
C THR A 5 6.13 -14.05 -10.95
N HIS A 6 5.76 -13.08 -11.78
CA HIS A 6 5.77 -11.65 -11.40
C HIS A 6 4.74 -11.30 -10.33
N PHE A 7 3.56 -11.93 -10.34
CA PHE A 7 2.53 -11.75 -9.33
C PHE A 7 2.96 -12.34 -7.99
N HIS A 8 3.59 -13.51 -7.99
CA HIS A 8 4.13 -14.17 -6.79
C HIS A 8 5.25 -13.36 -6.13
N GLU A 9 6.20 -12.81 -6.88
CA GLU A 9 7.29 -12.00 -6.33
C GLU A 9 6.79 -10.65 -5.80
N LYS A 10 5.90 -9.98 -6.53
CA LYS A 10 5.26 -8.74 -6.06
C LYS A 10 4.41 -8.95 -4.81
N ASN A 11 3.71 -10.07 -4.70
CA ASN A 11 2.94 -10.43 -3.51
C ASN A 11 3.83 -10.71 -2.30
N ARG A 12 4.99 -11.36 -2.46
CA ARG A 12 5.94 -11.57 -1.36
C ARG A 12 6.50 -10.24 -0.82
N ALA A 13 6.76 -9.27 -1.69
CA ALA A 13 7.18 -7.95 -1.28
C ALA A 13 6.07 -7.23 -0.51
N CYS A 14 4.83 -7.28 -1.00
CA CYS A 14 3.65 -6.73 -0.35
C CYS A 14 3.40 -7.37 1.03
N LEU A 15 3.54 -8.70 1.16
CA LEU A 15 3.40 -9.40 2.43
C LEU A 15 4.49 -9.02 3.44
N ARG A 16 5.74 -8.88 2.99
CA ARG A 16 6.84 -8.40 3.87
C ARG A 16 6.56 -6.99 4.38
N GLN A 17 6.08 -6.11 3.50
CA GLN A 17 5.72 -4.75 3.86
C GLN A 17 4.52 -4.71 4.81
N PHE A 18 3.47 -5.52 4.55
CA PHE A 18 2.35 -5.67 5.46
C PHE A 18 2.80 -6.12 6.86
N ASN A 19 3.67 -7.14 6.95
CA ASN A 19 4.20 -7.61 8.22
C ASN A 19 5.03 -6.53 8.94
N ALA A 20 5.81 -5.72 8.20
CA ALA A 20 6.54 -4.59 8.78
C ALA A 20 5.58 -3.53 9.34
N ILE A 21 4.53 -3.16 8.59
CA ILE A 21 3.47 -2.24 9.03
C ILE A 21 2.74 -2.80 10.25
N SER A 22 2.35 -4.08 10.24
CA SER A 22 1.66 -4.75 11.34
C SER A 22 2.47 -4.69 12.63
N ASN A 23 3.75 -5.00 12.55
CA ASN A 23 4.67 -4.93 13.69
C ASN A 23 4.86 -3.49 14.19
N ALA A 24 4.96 -2.52 13.28
CA ALA A 24 5.09 -1.12 13.64
C ALA A 24 3.85 -0.61 14.37
N ILE A 25 2.66 -0.87 13.82
CA ILE A 25 1.38 -0.52 14.43
C ILE A 25 1.25 -1.14 15.82
N TYR A 26 1.51 -2.44 15.97
CA TYR A 26 1.46 -3.12 17.27
C TYR A 26 2.37 -2.46 18.31
N ASN A 27 3.63 -2.20 17.96
CA ASN A 27 4.59 -1.58 18.86
C ASN A 27 4.19 -0.15 19.25
N ILE A 28 3.69 0.64 18.31
CA ILE A 28 3.21 2.00 18.59
C ILE A 28 2.06 1.95 19.60
N PHE A 29 1.00 1.18 19.32
CA PHE A 29 -0.17 1.13 20.19
C PHE A 29 0.14 0.55 21.56
N ARG A 30 1.04 -0.43 21.67
CA ARG A 30 1.53 -0.95 22.94
C ARG A 30 2.25 0.12 23.78
N LEU A 31 3.07 0.98 23.14
CA LEU A 31 3.83 2.01 23.83
C LEU A 31 2.99 3.24 24.21
N VAL A 32 1.86 3.47 23.53
CA VAL A 32 0.93 4.56 23.82
C VAL A 32 -0.33 4.09 24.55
N GLU A 33 -0.36 2.88 25.11
CA GLU A 33 -1.52 2.31 25.80
C GLU A 33 -2.05 3.23 26.91
N GLY A 34 -1.15 3.92 27.64
CA GLY A 34 -1.51 4.92 28.65
C GLY A 34 -1.67 6.36 28.14
N ASP A 35 -1.48 6.60 26.83
CA ASP A 35 -1.53 7.93 26.21
C ASP A 35 -2.65 7.99 25.15
N GLN A 36 -3.88 8.16 25.64
CA GLN A 36 -5.08 8.19 24.81
C GLN A 36 -5.01 9.29 23.73
N ALA A 37 -4.41 10.44 24.03
CA ALA A 37 -4.30 11.54 23.09
C ALA A 37 -3.44 11.16 21.88
N THR A 38 -2.27 10.57 22.09
CA THR A 38 -1.38 10.09 21.02
C THR A 38 -1.98 8.91 20.27
N SER A 39 -2.57 7.95 20.99
CA SER A 39 -3.28 6.79 20.41
C SER A 39 -4.37 7.25 19.44
N THR A 40 -5.22 8.20 19.86
CA THR A 40 -6.31 8.73 19.00
C THR A 40 -5.79 9.42 17.74
N LYS A 41 -4.69 10.18 17.83
CA LYS A 41 -4.07 10.81 16.64
C LYS A 41 -3.64 9.79 15.61
N VAL A 42 -2.93 8.73 16.05
CA VAL A 42 -2.46 7.67 15.17
C VAL A 42 -3.63 6.88 14.57
N GLN A 43 -4.62 6.55 15.39
CA GLN A 43 -5.82 5.83 14.93
C GLN A 43 -6.60 6.64 13.89
N LYS A 44 -6.80 7.94 14.11
CA LYS A 44 -7.50 8.81 13.17
C LYS A 44 -6.78 8.88 11.82
N TRP A 45 -5.47 9.10 11.86
CA TRP A 45 -4.66 9.15 10.64
C TRP A 45 -4.73 7.83 9.86
N LEU A 46 -4.49 6.68 10.51
CA LEU A 46 -4.57 5.37 9.83
C LEU A 46 -5.97 5.13 9.26
N SER A 47 -7.04 5.49 9.99
CA SER A 47 -8.41 5.37 9.48
C SER A 47 -8.62 6.22 8.23
N GLY A 48 -8.11 7.46 8.18
CA GLY A 48 -8.20 8.30 6.99
C GLY A 48 -7.45 7.70 5.78
N VAL A 49 -6.26 7.11 6.00
CA VAL A 49 -5.53 6.41 4.92
C VAL A 49 -6.32 5.20 4.40
N TYR A 50 -6.93 4.42 5.30
CA TYR A 50 -7.73 3.25 4.93
C TYR A 50 -9.03 3.63 4.24
N GLU A 51 -9.70 4.69 4.68
CA GLU A 51 -10.90 5.24 4.02
C GLU A 51 -10.59 5.69 2.60
N GLY A 52 -9.48 6.40 2.39
CA GLY A 52 -9.03 6.80 1.06
C GLY A 52 -8.74 5.60 0.15
N LEU A 53 -8.04 4.58 0.66
CA LEU A 53 -7.77 3.35 -0.08
C LEU A 53 -9.08 2.59 -0.39
N SER A 54 -9.97 2.44 0.59
CA SER A 54 -11.28 1.77 0.41
C SER A 54 -12.14 2.51 -0.61
N GLY A 55 -12.15 3.85 -0.61
CA GLY A 55 -12.85 4.65 -1.60
C GLY A 55 -12.41 4.33 -3.03
N ASN A 56 -11.09 4.27 -3.26
CA ASN A 56 -10.54 3.88 -4.55
C ASN A 56 -10.94 2.45 -4.95
N VAL A 57 -10.84 1.50 -4.02
CA VAL A 57 -11.20 0.09 -4.24
C VAL A 57 -12.70 -0.06 -4.56
N ASN A 58 -13.56 0.66 -3.85
CA ASN A 58 -15.02 0.62 -4.04
C ASN A 58 -15.44 1.12 -5.43
N THR A 59 -14.73 2.10 -6.00
CA THR A 59 -14.99 2.55 -7.37
C THR A 59 -14.85 1.40 -8.38
N PHE A 60 -13.81 0.56 -8.22
CA PHE A 60 -13.62 -0.63 -9.05
C PHE A 60 -14.63 -1.72 -8.74
N LYS A 61 -14.96 -1.91 -7.46
CA LYS A 61 -15.96 -2.88 -7.01
C LYS A 61 -17.29 -2.65 -7.70
N GLU A 62 -17.80 -1.42 -7.71
CA GLU A 62 -19.06 -1.07 -8.38
C GLU A 62 -19.05 -1.36 -9.88
N GLN A 63 -17.91 -1.14 -10.55
CA GLN A 63 -17.75 -1.42 -11.98
C GLN A 63 -17.71 -2.94 -12.26
N ILE A 64 -17.01 -3.69 -11.44
CA ILE A 64 -16.86 -5.14 -11.57
C ILE A 64 -18.19 -5.83 -11.26
N ASP A 65 -18.85 -5.50 -10.13
CA ASP A 65 -20.09 -6.12 -9.69
C ASP A 65 -21.22 -6.00 -10.75
N LYS A 66 -21.32 -4.84 -11.42
CA LYS A 66 -22.28 -4.62 -12.52
C LYS A 66 -22.09 -5.58 -13.69
N ASN A 67 -20.85 -6.00 -13.95
CA ASN A 67 -20.52 -6.92 -15.04
C ASN A 67 -20.59 -8.38 -14.59
N VAL A 68 -20.15 -8.68 -13.37
CA VAL A 68 -20.20 -10.03 -12.79
C VAL A 68 -21.66 -10.53 -12.65
N ALA A 69 -22.58 -9.64 -12.27
CA ALA A 69 -24.02 -10.00 -12.16
C ALA A 69 -24.66 -10.52 -13.47
N ARG A 70 -23.98 -10.35 -14.60
CA ARG A 70 -24.40 -10.83 -15.93
C ARG A 70 -23.81 -12.17 -16.32
N LEU A 71 -22.89 -12.70 -15.52
CA LEU A 71 -22.23 -13.98 -15.80
C LEU A 71 -23.07 -15.14 -15.30
N PRO A 72 -23.16 -16.25 -16.06
CA PRO A 72 -23.63 -17.52 -15.54
C PRO A 72 -22.53 -18.10 -14.64
N LEU A 73 -22.51 -17.70 -13.36
CA LEU A 73 -21.47 -18.13 -12.43
C LEU A 73 -21.77 -19.55 -11.96
N ASP A 74 -21.05 -20.50 -12.49
CA ASP A 74 -20.81 -21.78 -11.84
C ASP A 74 -19.44 -21.69 -11.13
N ASP A 75 -19.45 -21.73 -9.80
CA ASP A 75 -18.25 -21.63 -8.95
C ASP A 75 -17.23 -22.75 -9.21
N SER A 76 -17.67 -23.85 -9.86
CA SER A 76 -16.86 -25.04 -10.15
C SER A 76 -15.82 -24.85 -11.26
N SER A 77 -15.91 -23.78 -12.05
CA SER A 77 -15.05 -23.58 -13.24
C SER A 77 -13.63 -23.03 -12.92
N PHE A 78 -13.28 -22.85 -11.66
CA PHE A 78 -12.03 -22.18 -11.23
C PHE A 78 -11.04 -23.07 -10.47
N GLU A 79 -11.17 -24.38 -10.52
CA GLU A 79 -10.25 -25.33 -9.86
C GLU A 79 -8.80 -25.35 -10.38
N GLY A 80 -8.44 -24.48 -11.33
CA GLY A 80 -7.15 -24.50 -12.00
C GLY A 80 -6.13 -23.43 -11.56
N PHE A 81 -6.49 -22.52 -10.66
CA PHE A 81 -5.56 -21.47 -10.24
C PHE A 81 -4.98 -21.76 -8.87
N ASP A 82 -3.71 -22.13 -8.85
CA ASP A 82 -2.92 -22.29 -7.62
C ASP A 82 -2.66 -20.89 -7.01
N TYR A 83 -3.59 -20.42 -6.18
CA TYR A 83 -3.37 -19.27 -5.34
C TYR A 83 -2.53 -19.73 -4.16
N GLY A 84 -1.26 -19.33 -4.13
CA GLY A 84 -0.39 -19.62 -3.00
C GLY A 84 -1.04 -19.16 -1.69
N GLU A 85 -1.21 -20.07 -0.75
CA GLU A 85 -1.69 -19.76 0.59
C GLU A 85 -0.57 -19.08 1.39
N PHE A 86 -0.89 -17.96 2.03
CA PHE A 86 0.04 -17.22 2.86
C PHE A 86 -0.51 -17.09 4.28
N GLU A 87 0.28 -17.49 5.27
CA GLU A 87 -0.04 -17.22 6.67
C GLU A 87 0.23 -15.74 6.97
N ILE A 88 -0.82 -14.98 7.29
CA ILE A 88 -0.74 -13.57 7.67
C ILE A 88 -1.01 -13.46 9.16
N ARG A 89 -0.09 -12.83 9.89
CA ARG A 89 -0.23 -12.56 11.33
C ARG A 89 -0.55 -11.09 11.54
N TRP A 90 -1.64 -10.81 12.25
CA TRP A 90 -1.97 -9.46 12.71
C TRP A 90 -2.12 -9.45 14.24
N ASN A 91 -1.68 -8.35 14.85
CA ASN A 91 -1.64 -8.23 16.30
C ASN A 91 -2.43 -7.01 16.82
N HIS A 92 -3.14 -6.29 15.94
CA HIS A 92 -3.88 -5.08 16.29
C HIS A 92 -5.08 -4.86 15.36
N PRO A 93 -6.25 -4.36 15.87
CA PRO A 93 -7.45 -4.13 15.05
C PRO A 93 -7.23 -3.20 13.83
N MET A 94 -6.34 -2.20 13.95
CA MET A 94 -6.01 -1.33 12.81
C MET A 94 -5.31 -2.08 11.68
N THR A 95 -4.52 -3.10 11.99
CA THR A 95 -3.91 -3.97 10.98
C THR A 95 -4.94 -4.88 10.31
N TYR A 96 -5.93 -5.34 11.06
CA TYR A 96 -7.04 -6.12 10.50
C TYR A 96 -7.82 -5.33 9.44
N LYS A 97 -8.06 -4.02 9.66
CA LYS A 97 -8.72 -3.17 8.65
C LYS A 97 -7.95 -3.12 7.33
N LEU A 98 -6.62 -3.03 7.39
CA LEU A 98 -5.79 -3.09 6.18
C LEU A 98 -5.86 -4.46 5.50
N LEU A 99 -5.87 -5.53 6.28
CA LEU A 99 -6.01 -6.90 5.78
C LEU A 99 -7.36 -7.09 5.05
N ASP A 100 -8.45 -6.58 5.61
CA ASP A 100 -9.79 -6.63 5.02
C ASP A 100 -9.83 -5.95 3.64
N ILE A 101 -9.17 -4.80 3.50
CA ILE A 101 -9.03 -4.13 2.20
C ILE A 101 -8.21 -4.98 1.22
N ILE A 102 -7.11 -5.60 1.67
CA ILE A 102 -6.30 -6.49 0.84
C ILE A 102 -7.11 -7.69 0.37
N GLN A 103 -7.95 -8.28 1.24
CA GLN A 103 -8.85 -9.37 0.87
C GLN A 103 -9.88 -8.91 -0.18
N THR A 104 -10.44 -7.71 -0.02
CA THR A 104 -11.34 -7.13 -1.01
C THR A 104 -10.65 -6.98 -2.37
N ILE A 105 -9.42 -6.46 -2.41
CA ILE A 105 -8.63 -6.34 -3.64
C ILE A 105 -8.39 -7.72 -4.29
N ASN A 106 -8.10 -8.75 -3.49
CA ASN A 106 -7.93 -10.11 -4.00
C ASN A 106 -9.21 -10.67 -4.65
N VAL A 107 -10.37 -10.43 -4.03
CA VAL A 107 -11.68 -10.81 -4.60
C VAL A 107 -11.92 -10.10 -5.92
N LEU A 108 -11.70 -8.77 -5.97
CA LEU A 108 -11.90 -7.98 -7.19
C LEU A 108 -10.94 -8.38 -8.31
N THR A 109 -9.69 -8.69 -7.97
CA THR A 109 -8.70 -9.21 -8.93
C THR A 109 -9.18 -10.51 -9.55
N ARG A 110 -9.70 -11.43 -8.73
CA ARG A 110 -10.25 -12.71 -9.19
C ARG A 110 -11.48 -12.49 -10.09
N GLN A 111 -12.40 -11.62 -9.70
CA GLN A 111 -13.57 -11.27 -10.48
C GLN A 111 -13.21 -10.61 -11.82
N ALA A 112 -12.24 -9.69 -11.84
CA ALA A 112 -11.76 -9.09 -13.09
C ALA A 112 -11.15 -10.14 -14.03
N HIS A 113 -10.43 -11.12 -13.47
CA HIS A 113 -9.89 -12.25 -14.24
C HIS A 113 -11.00 -13.13 -14.83
N GLN A 114 -12.05 -13.41 -14.05
CA GLN A 114 -13.25 -14.12 -14.52
C GLN A 114 -13.91 -13.39 -15.70
N LEU A 115 -14.17 -12.09 -15.56
CA LEU A 115 -14.75 -11.27 -16.62
C LEU A 115 -13.93 -11.30 -17.91
N TRP A 116 -12.61 -11.31 -17.80
CA TRP A 116 -11.72 -11.43 -18.94
C TRP A 116 -11.81 -12.82 -19.59
N LEU A 117 -11.76 -13.90 -18.82
CA LEU A 117 -11.88 -15.27 -19.33
C LEU A 117 -13.21 -15.51 -20.06
N TYR A 118 -14.29 -14.92 -19.59
CA TYR A 118 -15.62 -14.98 -20.25
C TYR A 118 -15.76 -13.97 -21.40
N GLY A 119 -14.71 -13.25 -21.77
CA GLY A 119 -14.75 -12.29 -22.87
C GLY A 119 -15.61 -11.05 -22.61
N GLN A 120 -16.00 -10.78 -21.35
CA GLN A 120 -16.81 -9.62 -20.98
C GLN A 120 -16.00 -8.34 -20.93
N ILE A 121 -14.71 -8.43 -20.72
CA ILE A 121 -13.77 -7.33 -20.78
C ILE A 121 -12.55 -7.71 -21.65
N SER A 122 -11.94 -6.72 -22.29
CA SER A 122 -10.71 -6.93 -23.05
C SER A 122 -9.51 -7.12 -22.12
N GLN A 123 -8.44 -7.74 -22.64
CA GLN A 123 -7.14 -7.86 -21.93
C GLN A 123 -6.66 -6.51 -21.41
N GLN A 124 -6.76 -5.46 -22.22
CA GLN A 124 -6.32 -4.13 -21.84
C GLN A 124 -7.11 -3.54 -20.65
N VAL A 125 -8.41 -3.80 -20.59
CA VAL A 125 -9.27 -3.37 -19.46
C VAL A 125 -8.92 -4.18 -18.22
N HIS A 126 -8.77 -5.49 -18.34
CA HIS A 126 -8.35 -6.38 -17.27
C HIS A 126 -7.04 -5.90 -16.64
N ASP A 127 -5.98 -5.73 -17.45
CA ASP A 127 -4.66 -5.33 -16.96
C ASP A 127 -4.69 -3.97 -16.29
N ARG A 128 -5.48 -3.04 -16.81
CA ARG A 128 -5.68 -1.71 -16.20
C ARG A 128 -6.29 -1.82 -14.81
N ILE A 129 -7.35 -2.62 -14.64
CA ILE A 129 -8.01 -2.83 -13.33
C ILE A 129 -7.01 -3.39 -12.33
N ILE A 130 -6.29 -4.46 -12.70
CA ILE A 130 -5.31 -5.10 -11.82
C ILE A 130 -4.21 -4.12 -11.41
N LEU A 131 -3.63 -3.40 -12.39
CA LEU A 131 -2.56 -2.43 -12.13
C LEU A 131 -3.02 -1.31 -11.21
N GLN A 132 -4.23 -0.80 -11.39
CA GLN A 132 -4.75 0.31 -10.58
C GLN A 132 -5.07 -0.13 -9.14
N LEU A 133 -5.68 -1.31 -8.94
CA LEU A 133 -5.93 -1.87 -7.61
C LEU A 133 -4.61 -2.09 -6.85
N LEU A 134 -3.63 -2.73 -7.47
CA LEU A 134 -2.34 -3.02 -6.85
C LEU A 134 -1.52 -1.73 -6.62
N SER A 135 -1.58 -0.76 -7.53
CA SER A 135 -0.90 0.53 -7.37
C SER A 135 -1.48 1.32 -6.21
N SER A 136 -2.81 1.38 -6.07
CA SER A 136 -3.47 2.06 -4.95
C SER A 136 -3.07 1.44 -3.61
N LEU A 137 -3.05 0.11 -3.52
CA LEU A 137 -2.59 -0.59 -2.32
C LEU A 137 -1.12 -0.27 -2.02
N ARG A 138 -0.25 -0.37 -3.03
CA ARG A 138 1.18 -0.11 -2.87
C ARG A 138 1.43 1.30 -2.39
N VAL A 139 0.82 2.31 -3.01
CA VAL A 139 0.98 3.71 -2.61
C VAL A 139 0.55 3.93 -1.16
N ALA A 140 -0.58 3.36 -0.74
CA ALA A 140 -1.04 3.46 0.65
C ALA A 140 -0.05 2.79 1.62
N MET A 141 0.44 1.59 1.31
CA MET A 141 1.40 0.87 2.15
C MET A 141 2.77 1.55 2.20
N ASP A 142 3.26 2.07 1.07
CA ASP A 142 4.52 2.82 0.99
C ASP A 142 4.44 4.09 1.86
N ASN A 143 3.33 4.82 1.79
CA ASN A 143 3.10 5.99 2.62
C ASN A 143 3.09 5.64 4.12
N ILE A 144 2.36 4.59 4.52
CA ILE A 144 2.35 4.14 5.92
C ILE A 144 3.76 3.73 6.35
N THR A 145 4.45 2.92 5.56
CA THR A 145 5.81 2.44 5.86
C THR A 145 6.77 3.61 6.06
N LYS A 146 6.73 4.59 5.15
CA LYS A 146 7.58 5.78 5.19
C LYS A 146 7.28 6.65 6.43
N ILE A 147 6.02 6.93 6.72
CA ILE A 147 5.63 7.79 7.84
C ILE A 147 5.94 7.13 9.19
N LEU A 148 5.64 5.85 9.35
CA LEU A 148 5.96 5.08 10.54
C LEU A 148 7.45 4.76 10.63
N ASN A 149 8.21 4.93 9.55
CA ASN A 149 9.58 4.42 9.42
C ASN A 149 9.66 2.93 9.81
N ALA A 150 8.71 2.13 9.28
CA ALA A 150 8.49 0.75 9.69
C ALA A 150 9.68 -0.18 9.42
N GLU A 151 10.63 0.26 8.60
CA GLU A 151 11.88 -0.46 8.31
C GLU A 151 13.00 -0.12 9.31
N ASN A 152 12.83 0.93 10.12
CA ASN A 152 13.81 1.29 11.15
C ASN A 152 13.93 0.20 12.21
N ARG A 153 15.12 -0.33 12.39
CA ARG A 153 15.41 -1.44 13.29
C ARG A 153 16.52 -1.09 14.26
N VAL A 154 16.24 -1.24 15.55
CA VAL A 154 17.24 -1.19 16.60
C VAL A 154 17.37 -2.60 17.18
N ASN A 155 18.55 -3.20 17.09
CA ASN A 155 18.80 -4.59 17.50
C ASN A 155 17.79 -5.59 16.89
N GLY A 156 17.47 -5.41 15.60
CA GLY A 156 16.53 -6.26 14.85
C GLY A 156 15.05 -6.01 15.14
N LYS A 157 14.70 -5.09 16.04
CA LYS A 157 13.30 -4.74 16.40
C LYS A 157 12.96 -3.36 15.86
N TYR A 158 11.67 -3.16 15.51
CA TYR A 158 11.16 -1.85 15.12
C TYR A 158 11.20 -0.90 16.34
N ASP A 159 11.80 0.28 16.15
CA ASP A 159 11.82 1.35 17.15
C ASP A 159 10.71 2.37 16.87
N ALA A 160 9.67 2.35 17.70
CA ALA A 160 8.53 3.26 17.58
C ALA A 160 8.73 4.60 18.31
N LEU A 161 9.74 4.71 19.18
CA LEU A 161 9.90 5.88 20.05
C LEU A 161 10.11 7.19 19.30
N PRO A 162 10.94 7.28 18.24
CA PRO A 162 11.10 8.51 17.48
C PRO A 162 9.79 9.02 16.87
N PHE A 163 8.98 8.11 16.31
CA PHE A 163 7.68 8.45 15.76
C PHE A 163 6.74 8.99 16.85
N ILE A 164 6.62 8.28 17.97
CA ILE A 164 5.75 8.69 19.10
C ILE A 164 6.16 10.05 19.65
N GLN A 165 7.46 10.29 19.85
CA GLN A 165 7.98 11.57 20.33
C GLN A 165 7.63 12.72 19.39
N ASN A 166 7.72 12.48 18.08
CA ASN A 166 7.33 13.49 17.10
C ASN A 166 5.81 13.76 17.16
N ILE A 167 4.98 12.71 17.15
CA ILE A 167 3.52 12.88 17.17
C ILE A 167 3.00 13.59 18.44
N LYS A 168 3.67 13.42 19.57
CA LYS A 168 3.34 14.16 20.79
C LYS A 168 3.47 15.68 20.63
N ARG A 169 4.41 16.14 19.81
CA ARG A 169 4.68 17.58 19.57
C ARG A 169 3.70 18.22 18.58
N PHE A 170 3.02 17.43 17.77
CA PHE A 170 2.09 17.90 16.74
C PHE A 170 0.64 17.69 17.16
N LYS A 171 -0.27 18.53 16.68
CA LYS A 171 -1.71 18.39 16.94
C LYS A 171 -2.30 17.15 16.23
N SER A 172 -1.74 16.77 15.08
CA SER A 172 -2.14 15.58 14.31
C SER A 172 -0.95 14.98 13.55
N VAL A 173 -1.14 13.76 13.01
CA VAL A 173 -0.12 13.10 12.18
C VAL A 173 0.04 13.81 10.84
N GLU A 174 -1.04 14.36 10.27
CA GLU A 174 -1.01 15.12 9.02
C GLU A 174 -0.12 16.37 9.12
N LEU A 175 -0.19 17.09 10.26
CA LEU A 175 0.70 18.24 10.49
C LEU A 175 2.16 17.82 10.65
N TYR A 176 2.41 16.65 11.23
CA TYR A 176 3.76 16.09 11.26
C TYR A 176 4.25 15.76 9.86
N ILE A 177 3.43 15.12 9.03
CA ILE A 177 3.75 14.80 7.63
C ILE A 177 4.08 16.07 6.85
N ALA A 178 3.24 17.10 6.93
CA ALA A 178 3.47 18.38 6.26
C ALA A 178 4.82 19.02 6.69
N SER A 179 5.21 18.84 7.97
CA SER A 179 6.51 19.32 8.46
C SER A 179 7.71 18.57 7.89
N LEU A 180 7.53 17.30 7.49
CA LEU A 180 8.58 16.52 6.83
C LEU A 180 8.78 16.97 5.38
N GLU A 181 7.69 17.29 4.67
CA GLU A 181 7.73 17.75 3.28
C GLU A 181 8.40 19.13 3.16
N THR A 182 8.16 20.03 4.12
CA THR A 182 8.81 21.36 4.15
C THR A 182 10.30 21.29 4.48
N LYS A 183 10.78 20.23 5.10
CA LYS A 183 12.20 20.04 5.45
C LYS A 183 13.01 19.33 4.38
N ALA A 184 12.36 18.75 3.35
CA ALA A 184 13.06 18.16 2.23
C ALA A 184 13.76 19.29 1.44
N PRO A 185 15.10 19.30 1.30
CA PRO A 185 15.79 20.33 0.53
C PRO A 185 15.30 20.23 -0.91
N VAL A 186 14.88 21.38 -1.46
CA VAL A 186 14.74 21.56 -2.90
C VAL A 186 16.11 21.26 -3.50
N GLN A 187 16.29 20.09 -4.09
CA GLN A 187 17.44 19.81 -4.92
C GLN A 187 17.32 20.75 -6.13
N SER A 188 17.95 21.92 -5.96
CA SER A 188 18.15 22.89 -7.00
C SER A 188 18.89 22.24 -8.16
N GLY A 189 18.35 22.47 -9.33
CA GLY A 189 18.73 21.94 -10.61
C GLY A 189 20.23 21.93 -10.86
N HIS A 190 20.63 20.91 -11.51
CA HIS A 190 21.87 20.79 -12.23
C HIS A 190 21.94 21.93 -13.25
N SER A 191 22.71 22.93 -12.96
CA SER A 191 23.14 23.90 -13.94
C SER A 191 24.21 23.23 -14.81
N ASP A 192 23.79 22.74 -15.97
CA ASP A 192 24.69 22.51 -17.09
C ASP A 192 25.36 23.84 -17.43
N SER A 193 26.63 23.97 -17.07
CA SER A 193 27.51 24.91 -17.71
C SER A 193 28.47 24.14 -18.62
N SER A 194 28.01 23.93 -19.85
CA SER A 194 28.89 23.69 -20.99
C SER A 194 29.71 24.95 -21.25
N ALA A 195 30.95 24.93 -20.85
CA ALA A 195 31.96 25.89 -21.34
C ALA A 195 32.70 25.22 -22.48
N ASP A 196 32.31 25.62 -23.66
CA ASP A 196 33.05 25.63 -24.89
C ASP A 196 34.42 26.33 -24.69
N ALA A 197 35.52 25.69 -25.08
CA ALA A 197 36.76 26.34 -25.42
C ALA A 197 37.47 25.52 -26.47
N GLY A 198 37.31 25.95 -27.70
CA GLY A 198 38.15 25.56 -28.82
C GLY A 198 39.58 26.07 -28.69
N SER A 199 40.42 25.42 -29.38
CA SER A 199 41.52 26.00 -30.20
C SER A 199 42.29 24.91 -30.92
N GLU A 200 42.19 24.87 -32.23
CA GLU A 200 43.31 24.59 -33.13
C GLU A 200 44.37 25.66 -32.98
N PRO A 201 45.60 25.58 -33.57
CA PRO A 201 46.01 24.80 -34.74
C PRO A 201 47.45 24.24 -34.70
N THR A 202 47.82 23.38 -35.55
CA THR A 202 48.86 23.29 -36.60
C THR A 202 49.17 21.84 -36.90
#